data_3e408284010722bf3bf185d3be958658
#
_entry.id   3e408284010722bf3bf185d3be958658
#
_cell.length_a   1.000
_cell.length_b   1.000
_cell.length_c   1.000
_cell.angle_alpha   90.00
_cell.angle_beta   90.00
_cell.angle_gamma   90.00
#
_symmetry.space_group_name_H-M   'P 1'
#
loop_
_entity.id
_entity.type
_entity.pdbx_description
1 polymer ?
#
loop_
_entity_poly.entity_id
_entity_poly.type
_entity_poly.pdbx_seq_one_letter_code
_entity_poly.pdbx_strand_id
1 'polypeptide(L)'
;MRIAFLGTRGIPANYGGFETFVEEVAVRLAAKGHDVTVYCRGTHYSERLDRYRGVRLVYQSTIHTKHLDSITHSLVSTLHMVRHGADASCYCSSGNSTFTWIARLFGIKVVLNTDGLEWERAKWNQAAKMYFKFAEGMAAKFSNVLIADSRVI
;
A
#
# COMPACT_ATOMS: atom_id res chain seq x y z
N MET A 1 -3.21 18.52 -1.66
CA MET A 1 -3.34 17.28 -2.47
C MET A 1 -4.00 16.20 -1.62
N ARG A 2 -4.80 15.34 -2.26
CA ARG A 2 -5.36 14.14 -1.63
C ARG A 2 -4.39 12.98 -1.88
N ILE A 3 -3.84 12.40 -0.82
CA ILE A 3 -2.79 11.37 -0.89
C ILE A 3 -3.29 10.12 -0.16
N ALA A 4 -3.18 8.96 -0.80
CA ALA A 4 -3.60 7.69 -0.24
C ALA A 4 -2.41 6.73 -0.03
N PHE A 5 -2.37 6.05 1.11
CA PHE A 5 -1.40 4.99 1.41
C PHE A 5 -2.12 3.64 1.48
N LEU A 6 -1.57 2.65 0.77
CA LEU A 6 -2.14 1.31 0.62
C LEU A 6 -1.06 0.23 0.78
N GLY A 7 -1.48 -0.99 1.09
CA GLY A 7 -0.58 -2.15 1.06
C GLY A 7 0.07 -2.51 2.38
N THR A 8 -0.21 -1.77 3.47
CA THR A 8 0.22 -2.11 4.82
C THR A 8 -0.94 -2.63 5.67
N ARG A 9 -0.69 -2.99 6.92
CA ARG A 9 -1.76 -3.28 7.88
C ARG A 9 -2.48 -2.02 8.32
N GLY A 10 -1.83 -0.86 8.22
CA GLY A 10 -2.34 0.46 8.59
C GLY A 10 -1.52 1.14 9.69
N ILE A 11 -2.06 2.22 10.23
CA ILE A 11 -1.50 2.98 11.35
C ILE A 11 -2.53 3.12 12.48
N PRO A 12 -2.15 3.33 13.76
CA PRO A 12 -0.78 3.41 14.29
C PRO A 12 0.06 2.16 14.02
N ALA A 13 1.36 2.35 13.80
CA ALA A 13 2.28 1.26 13.49
C ALA A 13 2.44 0.31 14.68
N ASN A 14 2.14 -0.97 14.47
CA ASN A 14 2.21 -2.00 15.51
C ASN A 14 2.90 -3.29 15.06
N TYR A 15 3.47 -3.33 13.84
CA TYR A 15 4.00 -4.58 13.30
C TYR A 15 5.36 -4.46 12.64
N GLY A 16 5.59 -3.57 11.67
CA GLY A 16 6.80 -3.63 10.86
C GLY A 16 7.26 -2.32 10.24
N GLY A 17 8.31 -2.41 9.41
CA GLY A 17 8.96 -1.25 8.82
C GLY A 17 8.06 -0.43 7.89
N PHE A 18 7.20 -1.09 7.10
CA PHE A 18 6.26 -0.37 6.22
C PHE A 18 5.21 0.42 7.00
N GLU A 19 4.69 -0.11 8.09
CA GLU A 19 3.74 0.59 8.95
C GLU A 19 4.39 1.83 9.57
N THR A 20 5.63 1.70 10.06
CA THR A 20 6.41 2.84 10.60
C THR A 20 6.69 3.88 9.51
N PHE A 21 7.11 3.45 8.33
CA PHE A 21 7.31 4.35 7.18
C PHE A 21 6.02 5.11 6.84
N VAL A 22 4.90 4.41 6.71
CA VAL A 22 3.61 5.03 6.37
C VAL A 22 3.17 5.99 7.46
N GLU A 23 3.29 5.63 8.74
CA GLU A 23 2.92 6.51 9.85
C GLU A 23 3.72 7.81 9.81
N GLU A 24 5.06 7.71 9.73
CA GLU A 24 5.94 8.87 9.73
C GLU A 24 5.70 9.79 8.53
N VAL A 25 5.56 9.23 7.34
CA VAL A 25 5.35 10.02 6.12
C VAL A 25 3.94 10.61 6.07
N ALA A 26 2.92 9.82 6.38
CA ALA A 26 1.52 10.26 6.34
C ALA A 26 1.26 11.40 7.33
N VAL A 27 1.75 11.28 8.57
CA VAL A 27 1.60 12.32 9.60
C VAL A 27 2.31 13.61 9.19
N ARG A 28 3.52 13.53 8.64
CA ARG A 28 4.26 14.71 8.16
C ARG A 28 3.58 15.39 6.97
N LEU A 29 3.01 14.60 6.06
CA LEU A 29 2.25 15.16 4.93
C LEU A 29 0.95 15.83 5.40
N ALA A 30 0.23 15.22 6.35
CA ALA A 30 -0.95 15.83 6.96
C ALA A 30 -0.60 17.15 7.67
N ALA A 31 0.51 17.20 8.41
CA ALA A 31 1.00 18.42 9.05
C ALA A 31 1.36 19.53 8.05
N LYS A 32 1.72 19.17 6.80
CA LYS A 32 1.95 20.11 5.69
C LYS A 32 0.67 20.55 4.97
N GLY A 33 -0.51 20.15 5.47
CA GLY A 33 -1.81 20.57 4.91
C GLY A 33 -2.33 19.69 3.77
N HIS A 34 -1.78 18.49 3.57
CA HIS A 34 -2.33 17.54 2.64
C HIS A 34 -3.50 16.75 3.26
N ASP A 35 -4.51 16.38 2.46
CA ASP A 35 -5.57 15.45 2.88
C ASP A 35 -5.05 14.02 2.68
N VAL A 36 -4.63 13.40 3.78
CA VAL A 36 -3.97 12.09 3.75
C VAL A 36 -4.90 11.02 4.28
N THR A 37 -5.02 9.94 3.53
CA THR A 37 -5.79 8.75 3.89
C THR A 37 -4.88 7.52 3.94
N VAL A 38 -4.97 6.74 5.02
CA VAL A 38 -4.31 5.44 5.14
C VAL A 38 -5.36 4.34 5.18
N TYR A 39 -5.20 3.34 4.31
CA TYR A 39 -6.05 2.17 4.27
C TYR A 39 -5.55 1.12 5.25
N CYS A 40 -6.40 0.79 6.22
CA CYS A 40 -6.08 -0.14 7.30
C CYS A 40 -6.83 -1.47 7.12
N ARG A 41 -6.19 -2.57 7.52
CA ARG A 41 -6.86 -3.88 7.60
C ARG A 41 -7.63 -3.95 8.89
N GLY A 42 -8.97 -3.99 8.78
CA GLY A 42 -9.87 -3.90 9.93
C GLY A 42 -9.68 -4.97 11.01
N THR A 43 -9.05 -6.08 10.67
CA THR A 43 -8.79 -7.22 11.58
C THR A 43 -7.58 -7.07 12.47
N HIS A 44 -6.71 -6.12 12.15
CA HIS A 44 -5.49 -5.88 12.93
C HIS A 44 -5.66 -4.80 14.00
N TYR A 45 -6.84 -4.19 14.09
CA TYR A 45 -7.13 -3.11 15.03
C TYR A 45 -8.39 -3.43 15.84
N SER A 46 -8.25 -3.51 17.16
CA SER A 46 -9.37 -3.69 18.10
C SER A 46 -10.20 -2.41 18.23
N GLU A 47 -9.55 -1.27 18.19
CA GLU A 47 -10.17 0.05 18.15
C GLU A 47 -10.01 0.67 16.77
N ARG A 48 -11.09 1.19 16.22
CA ARG A 48 -11.10 1.84 14.90
C ARG A 48 -11.24 3.34 15.07
N LEU A 49 -10.14 4.03 14.89
CA LEU A 49 -10.10 5.49 14.90
C LEU A 49 -10.47 6.02 13.51
N ASP A 50 -11.29 7.07 13.45
CA ASP A 50 -11.56 7.76 12.17
C ASP A 50 -10.35 8.56 11.70
N ARG A 51 -9.58 9.09 12.66
CA ARG A 51 -8.36 9.87 12.39
C ARG A 51 -7.26 9.55 13.40
N TYR A 52 -6.04 9.60 12.90
CA TYR A 52 -4.84 9.50 13.71
C TYR A 52 -3.84 10.59 13.33
N ARG A 53 -3.53 11.52 14.24
CA ARG A 53 -2.57 12.63 14.04
C ARG A 53 -2.79 13.40 12.74
N GLY A 54 -4.06 13.72 12.43
CA GLY A 54 -4.44 14.44 11.20
C GLY A 54 -4.69 13.57 9.97
N VAL A 55 -4.29 12.31 10.00
CA VAL A 55 -4.48 11.35 8.92
C VAL A 55 -5.83 10.66 9.02
N ARG A 56 -6.57 10.56 7.93
CA ARG A 56 -7.83 9.79 7.87
C ARG A 56 -7.52 8.29 7.77
N LEU A 57 -8.23 7.48 8.55
CA LEU A 57 -8.10 6.03 8.53
C LEU A 57 -9.34 5.40 7.87
N VAL A 58 -9.13 4.51 6.92
CA VAL A 58 -10.20 3.78 6.24
C VAL A 58 -9.95 2.29 6.41
N TYR A 59 -10.87 1.62 7.09
CA TYR A 59 -10.75 0.19 7.37
C TYR A 59 -11.48 -0.62 6.32
N GLN A 60 -10.77 -1.53 5.67
CA GLN A 60 -11.32 -2.43 4.67
C GLN A 60 -11.38 -3.86 5.20
N SER A 61 -12.46 -4.56 4.85
CA SER A 61 -12.58 -5.99 5.10
C SER A 61 -11.77 -6.77 4.08
N THR A 62 -11.17 -7.87 4.52
CA THR A 62 -10.32 -8.73 3.69
C THR A 62 -10.73 -10.19 3.83
N ILE A 63 -10.29 -11.01 2.88
CA ILE A 63 -10.43 -12.46 2.99
C ILE A 63 -9.29 -12.98 3.86
N HIS A 64 -9.65 -13.49 5.06
CA HIS A 64 -8.70 -13.95 6.08
C HIS A 64 -8.01 -15.25 5.69
N THR A 65 -7.10 -15.19 4.73
CA THR A 65 -6.19 -16.28 4.42
C THR A 65 -4.77 -15.75 4.31
N LYS A 66 -3.79 -16.59 4.60
CA LYS A 66 -2.36 -16.22 4.61
C LYS A 66 -1.89 -15.49 3.34
N HIS A 67 -2.48 -15.81 2.19
CA HIS A 67 -2.06 -15.29 0.89
C HIS A 67 -3.01 -14.27 0.28
N LEU A 68 -4.31 -14.38 0.54
CA LEU A 68 -5.31 -13.50 -0.06
C LEU A 68 -5.60 -12.23 0.73
N ASP A 69 -5.24 -12.17 2.01
CA ASP A 69 -5.48 -11.01 2.86
C ASP A 69 -4.86 -9.72 2.28
N SER A 70 -3.58 -9.79 1.90
CA SER A 70 -2.89 -8.63 1.31
C SER A 70 -3.45 -8.24 -0.07
N ILE A 71 -3.71 -9.23 -0.91
CA ILE A 71 -4.18 -9.02 -2.29
C ILE A 71 -5.59 -8.42 -2.27
N THR A 72 -6.51 -9.02 -1.50
CA THR A 72 -7.89 -8.52 -1.40
C THR A 72 -7.96 -7.15 -0.76
N HIS A 73 -7.15 -6.89 0.27
CA HIS A 73 -7.05 -5.56 0.87
C HIS A 73 -6.60 -4.51 -0.15
N SER A 74 -5.55 -4.80 -0.93
CA SER A 74 -5.04 -3.87 -1.94
C SER A 74 -6.06 -3.60 -3.04
N LEU A 75 -6.80 -4.63 -3.49
CA LEU A 75 -7.85 -4.46 -4.49
C LEU A 75 -8.98 -3.58 -3.97
N VAL A 76 -9.57 -3.93 -2.82
CA VAL A 76 -10.71 -3.20 -2.25
C VAL A 76 -10.32 -1.76 -1.90
N SER A 77 -9.13 -1.56 -1.34
CA SER A 77 -8.60 -0.23 -1.04
C SER A 77 -8.39 0.60 -2.31
N THR A 78 -7.86 0.00 -3.38
CA THR A 78 -7.69 0.68 -4.68
C THR A 78 -9.04 1.11 -5.27
N LEU A 79 -10.03 0.24 -5.28
CA LEU A 79 -11.37 0.56 -5.78
C LEU A 79 -12.05 1.66 -4.96
N HIS A 80 -11.93 1.59 -3.63
CA HIS A 80 -12.44 2.63 -2.74
C HIS A 80 -11.74 3.97 -2.99
N MET A 81 -10.41 3.97 -3.10
CA MET A 81 -9.62 5.16 -3.40
C MET A 81 -10.03 5.82 -4.71
N VAL A 82 -10.17 5.03 -5.78
CA VAL A 82 -10.60 5.52 -7.10
C VAL A 82 -11.99 6.16 -7.03
N ARG A 83 -12.92 5.54 -6.32
CA ARG A 83 -14.29 6.05 -6.15
C ARG A 83 -14.33 7.38 -5.38
N HIS A 84 -13.50 7.56 -4.36
CA HIS A 84 -13.48 8.75 -3.50
C HIS A 84 -12.49 9.83 -3.99
N GLY A 85 -11.64 9.48 -4.93
CA GLY A 85 -10.67 10.35 -5.58
C GLY A 85 -9.42 10.58 -4.74
N ALA A 86 -8.27 10.42 -5.39
CA ALA A 86 -6.95 10.79 -4.87
C ALA A 86 -6.15 11.44 -5.99
N ASP A 87 -5.21 12.30 -5.64
CA ASP A 87 -4.29 12.91 -6.60
C ASP A 87 -3.03 12.05 -6.76
N ALA A 88 -2.64 11.39 -5.65
CA ALA A 88 -1.51 10.47 -5.60
C ALA A 88 -1.77 9.31 -4.65
N SER A 89 -1.15 8.18 -4.93
CA SER A 89 -1.19 6.98 -4.09
C SER A 89 0.21 6.45 -3.85
N CYS A 90 0.45 5.93 -2.64
CA CYS A 90 1.66 5.22 -2.28
C CYS A 90 1.31 3.77 -1.91
N TYR A 91 1.78 2.84 -2.72
CA TYR A 91 1.65 1.40 -2.44
C TYR A 91 2.92 0.91 -1.76
N CYS A 92 2.77 0.13 -0.71
CA CYS A 92 3.87 -0.52 0.00
C CYS A 92 3.92 -2.01 -0.36
N SER A 93 5.13 -2.50 -0.63
CA SER A 93 5.46 -3.84 -1.13
C SER A 93 5.09 -4.07 -2.61
N SER A 94 6.01 -4.68 -3.34
CA SER A 94 5.83 -5.04 -4.76
C SER A 94 4.65 -5.99 -4.98
N GLY A 95 4.32 -6.86 -4.01
CA GLY A 95 3.15 -7.73 -4.08
C GLY A 95 1.81 -7.00 -4.24
N ASN A 96 1.72 -5.73 -3.87
CA ASN A 96 0.52 -4.91 -3.99
C ASN A 96 0.43 -4.13 -5.30
N SER A 97 1.46 -4.17 -6.14
CA SER A 97 1.54 -3.42 -7.39
C SER A 97 0.58 -3.92 -8.48
N THR A 98 0.03 -5.11 -8.32
CA THR A 98 -0.87 -5.75 -9.29
C THR A 98 -2.09 -4.88 -9.64
N PHE A 99 -2.51 -3.99 -8.75
CA PHE A 99 -3.68 -3.11 -8.95
C PHE A 99 -3.33 -1.66 -9.26
N THR A 100 -2.06 -1.32 -9.40
CA THR A 100 -1.60 0.06 -9.68
C THR A 100 -2.10 0.59 -11.02
N TRP A 101 -2.29 -0.29 -12.03
CA TRP A 101 -2.85 0.07 -13.32
C TRP A 101 -4.27 0.65 -13.20
N ILE A 102 -5.08 0.19 -12.23
CA ILE A 102 -6.40 0.75 -11.97
C ILE A 102 -6.28 2.21 -11.56
N ALA A 103 -5.42 2.52 -10.58
CA ALA A 103 -5.16 3.90 -10.16
C ALA A 103 -4.69 4.77 -11.33
N ARG A 104 -3.82 4.25 -12.19
CA ARG A 104 -3.31 4.95 -13.38
C ARG A 104 -4.41 5.25 -14.39
N LEU A 105 -5.35 4.34 -14.64
CA LEU A 105 -6.48 4.57 -15.54
C LEU A 105 -7.35 5.77 -15.09
N PHE A 106 -7.44 6.00 -13.79
CA PHE A 106 -8.18 7.14 -13.24
C PHE A 106 -7.30 8.39 -13.00
N GLY A 107 -6.12 8.45 -13.60
CA GLY A 107 -5.24 9.62 -13.55
C GLY A 107 -4.51 9.81 -12.21
N ILE A 108 -4.59 8.86 -11.29
CA ILE A 108 -3.92 8.93 -9.99
C ILE A 108 -2.42 8.63 -10.17
N LYS A 109 -1.57 9.50 -9.65
CA LYS A 109 -0.12 9.26 -9.65
C LYS A 109 0.22 8.14 -8.68
N VAL A 110 1.01 7.17 -9.13
CA VAL A 110 1.39 5.99 -8.35
C VAL A 110 2.85 6.08 -7.94
N VAL A 111 3.07 6.05 -6.64
CA VAL A 111 4.36 5.81 -6.01
C VAL A 111 4.35 4.39 -5.44
N LEU A 112 5.39 3.62 -5.66
CA LEU A 112 5.54 2.29 -5.07
C LEU A 112 6.81 2.24 -4.24
N ASN A 113 6.69 1.85 -2.98
CA ASN A 113 7.82 1.51 -2.13
C ASN A 113 8.05 -0.01 -2.17
N THR A 114 9.21 -0.42 -2.69
CA THR A 114 9.59 -1.83 -2.82
C THR A 114 10.38 -2.30 -1.60
N ASP A 115 10.13 -3.53 -1.14
CA ASP A 115 10.82 -4.18 -0.01
C ASP A 115 11.87 -5.21 -0.50
N GLY A 116 12.63 -4.84 -1.54
CA GLY A 116 13.58 -5.74 -2.16
C GLY A 116 12.96 -6.79 -3.08
N LEU A 117 13.77 -7.78 -3.44
CA LEU A 117 13.38 -8.85 -4.36
C LEU A 117 12.60 -9.94 -3.60
N GLU A 118 11.29 -9.75 -3.42
CA GLU A 118 10.44 -10.69 -2.68
C GLU A 118 10.51 -12.13 -3.23
N TRP A 119 10.63 -12.29 -4.55
CA TRP A 119 10.71 -13.60 -5.19
C TRP A 119 12.00 -14.38 -4.89
N GLU A 120 13.06 -13.73 -4.42
CA GLU A 120 14.29 -14.39 -3.99
C GLU A 120 14.18 -15.03 -2.59
N ARG A 121 13.20 -14.61 -1.80
CA ARG A 121 13.06 -15.15 -0.43
C ARG A 121 12.70 -16.63 -0.44
N ALA A 122 13.49 -17.42 0.32
CA ALA A 122 13.37 -18.88 0.37
C ALA A 122 12.01 -19.39 0.90
N LYS A 123 11.27 -18.54 1.64
CA LYS A 123 9.95 -18.88 2.21
C LYS A 123 8.84 -19.08 1.16
N TRP A 124 9.06 -18.64 -0.09
CA TRP A 124 8.04 -18.68 -1.13
C TRP A 124 8.15 -19.92 -2.02
N ASN A 125 7.01 -20.53 -2.34
CA ASN A 125 6.91 -21.59 -3.33
C ASN A 125 7.01 -20.99 -4.77
N GLN A 126 7.13 -21.87 -5.78
CA GLN A 126 7.27 -21.48 -7.19
C GLN A 126 6.12 -20.57 -7.67
N ALA A 127 4.87 -20.88 -7.31
CA ALA A 127 3.73 -20.08 -7.72
C ALA A 127 3.77 -18.66 -7.15
N ALA A 128 4.14 -18.52 -5.86
CA ALA A 128 4.31 -17.22 -5.23
C ALA A 128 5.48 -16.43 -5.86
N LYS A 129 6.60 -17.09 -6.18
CA LYS A 129 7.72 -16.46 -6.87
C LYS A 129 7.34 -15.93 -8.26
N MET A 130 6.55 -16.69 -9.02
CA MET A 130 6.02 -16.23 -10.30
C MET A 130 5.08 -15.02 -10.14
N TYR A 131 4.22 -15.03 -9.12
CA TYR A 131 3.36 -13.89 -8.79
C TYR A 131 4.18 -12.63 -8.48
N PHE A 132 5.22 -12.73 -7.65
CA PHE A 132 6.05 -11.57 -7.32
C PHE A 132 6.82 -11.04 -8.52
N LYS A 133 7.35 -11.90 -9.40
CA LYS A 133 7.97 -11.45 -10.66
C LYS A 133 6.98 -10.73 -11.57
N PHE A 134 5.76 -11.23 -11.69
CA PHE A 134 4.69 -10.56 -12.41
C PHE A 134 4.37 -9.20 -11.78
N ALA A 135 4.22 -9.16 -10.44
CA ALA A 135 3.93 -7.95 -9.70
C ALA A 135 5.04 -6.89 -9.86
N GLU A 136 6.32 -7.28 -9.87
CA GLU A 136 7.44 -6.37 -10.15
C GLU A 136 7.37 -5.79 -11.58
N GLY A 137 7.01 -6.60 -12.57
CA GLY A 137 6.76 -6.13 -13.93
C GLY A 137 5.64 -5.09 -13.98
N MET A 138 4.55 -5.31 -13.23
CA MET A 138 3.45 -4.36 -13.08
C MET A 138 3.92 -3.07 -12.37
N ALA A 139 4.74 -3.21 -11.32
CA ALA A 139 5.34 -2.09 -10.61
C ALA A 139 6.15 -1.19 -11.56
N ALA A 140 7.05 -1.77 -12.34
CA ALA A 140 7.89 -1.03 -13.28
C ALA A 140 7.06 -0.33 -14.37
N LYS A 141 5.97 -0.95 -14.83
CA LYS A 141 5.15 -0.43 -15.93
C LYS A 141 4.17 0.64 -15.49
N PHE A 142 3.57 0.51 -14.31
CA PHE A 142 2.44 1.34 -13.89
C PHE A 142 2.74 2.29 -12.73
N SER A 143 3.94 2.27 -12.15
CA SER A 143 4.35 3.28 -11.18
C SER A 143 4.96 4.50 -11.86
N ASN A 144 4.68 5.69 -11.32
CA ASN A 144 5.35 6.92 -11.74
C ASN A 144 6.70 7.08 -11.06
N VAL A 145 6.80 6.59 -9.82
CA VAL A 145 7.99 6.65 -8.98
C VAL A 145 8.14 5.34 -8.23
N LEU A 146 9.32 4.79 -8.21
CA LEU A 146 9.72 3.68 -7.37
C LEU A 146 10.61 4.20 -6.25
N ILE A 147 10.29 3.83 -5.02
CA ILE A 147 11.14 4.07 -3.85
C ILE A 147 11.85 2.75 -3.54
N ALA A 148 13.16 2.76 -3.56
CA ALA A 148 13.99 1.62 -3.15
C ALA A 148 14.66 1.94 -1.82
N ASP A 149 14.56 1.03 -0.86
CA ASP A 149 15.14 1.19 0.47
C ASP A 149 16.66 0.94 0.48
N SER A 150 17.21 0.40 -0.61
CA SER A 150 18.63 0.09 -0.78
C SER A 150 19.11 0.42 -2.19
N ARG A 151 20.42 0.75 -2.31
CA ARG A 151 21.07 0.94 -3.63
C ARG A 151 21.31 -0.37 -4.40
N VAL A 152 21.05 -1.51 -3.78
CA VAL A 152 21.30 -2.86 -4.34
C VAL A 152 20.01 -3.49 -4.87
N ILE A 153 18.92 -2.78 -4.84
CA ILE A 153 17.61 -3.23 -5.33
C ILE A 153 17.36 -2.60 -6.71
#